data_8f28e5b8ae98751e250fcb84059373f3
#
_entry.id   8f28e5b8ae98751e250fcb84059373f3
#
_cell.length_a   1.000
_cell.length_b   1.000
_cell.length_c   1.000
_cell.angle_alpha   90.00
_cell.angle_beta   90.00
_cell.angle_gamma   90.00
#
_symmetry.space_group_name_H-M   'P 1'
#
loop_
_entity.id
_entity.type
_entity.pdbx_description
1 polymer ?
#
loop_
_entity_poly.entity_id
_entity_poly.type
_entity_poly.pdbx_seq_one_letter_code
_entity_poly.pdbx_strand_id
1 'polypeptide(L)'
;MNTQIALMLAQDGVVTGAVYALMALALVLVFSVTRVILIAQGEFVTYAALSMAAIQAGALPAIIWLLMALALLVLLVELWRQARGLPVDWRSTLLWTVLLPALAALLAWGVKPQNVWGQMLTAIVLVTPMGPLLYRLVFRPLAHASVLFLLIVSVALHWVMVGLGLYFFGA
;
A
#
# COMPACT_ATOMS: atom_id res chain seq x y z
N MET A 1 12.35 40.04 3.06
CA MET A 1 12.20 38.59 2.79
C MET A 1 12.86 38.32 1.44
N ASN A 2 13.77 37.37 1.37
CA ASN A 2 14.50 37.11 0.12
C ASN A 2 13.54 36.44 -0.88
N THR A 3 13.39 37.00 -2.08
CA THR A 3 12.43 36.50 -3.10
C THR A 3 12.63 35.01 -3.42
N GLN A 4 13.86 34.53 -3.33
CA GLN A 4 14.18 33.12 -3.51
C GLN A 4 13.57 32.24 -2.42
N ILE A 5 13.60 32.65 -1.14
CA ILE A 5 13.00 31.94 -0.04
C ILE A 5 11.47 31.89 -0.19
N ALA A 6 10.87 33.01 -0.61
CA ALA A 6 9.44 33.07 -0.86
C ALA A 6 8.99 32.10 -1.98
N LEU A 7 9.77 32.00 -3.07
CA LEU A 7 9.50 31.08 -4.16
C LEU A 7 9.65 29.62 -3.75
N MET A 8 10.69 29.29 -2.97
CA MET A 8 10.87 27.93 -2.43
C MET A 8 9.70 27.52 -1.53
N LEU A 9 9.30 28.39 -0.60
CA LEU A 9 8.17 28.15 0.29
C LEU A 9 6.84 28.00 -0.48
N ALA A 10 6.65 28.80 -1.53
CA ALA A 10 5.47 28.70 -2.39
C ALA A 10 5.45 27.36 -3.15
N GLN A 11 6.58 26.95 -3.71
CA GLN A 11 6.71 25.64 -4.38
C GLN A 11 6.43 24.49 -3.43
N ASP A 12 7.03 24.49 -2.23
CA ASP A 12 6.80 23.44 -1.23
C ASP A 12 5.33 23.41 -0.77
N GLY A 13 4.72 24.58 -0.61
CA GLY A 13 3.30 24.69 -0.28
C GLY A 13 2.39 24.09 -1.35
N VAL A 14 2.66 24.37 -2.63
CA VAL A 14 1.89 23.81 -3.74
C VAL A 14 2.06 22.28 -3.83
N VAL A 15 3.30 21.79 -3.73
CA VAL A 15 3.58 20.35 -3.78
C VAL A 15 2.91 19.61 -2.62
N THR A 16 3.10 20.11 -1.40
CA THR A 16 2.48 19.52 -0.21
C THR A 16 0.96 19.57 -0.29
N GLY A 17 0.40 20.69 -0.71
CA GLY A 17 -1.04 20.86 -0.90
C GLY A 17 -1.60 19.88 -1.95
N ALA A 18 -0.89 19.66 -3.06
CA ALA A 18 -1.28 18.69 -4.08
C ALA A 18 -1.29 17.25 -3.55
N VAL A 19 -0.29 16.87 -2.74
CA VAL A 19 -0.24 15.54 -2.09
C VAL A 19 -1.45 15.35 -1.17
N TYR A 20 -1.76 16.32 -0.31
CA TYR A 20 -2.93 16.22 0.56
C TYR A 20 -4.25 16.19 -0.21
N ALA A 21 -4.37 16.96 -1.29
CA ALA A 21 -5.56 16.94 -2.14
C ALA A 21 -5.77 15.56 -2.80
N LEU A 22 -4.70 14.94 -3.30
CA LEU A 22 -4.74 13.59 -3.88
C LEU A 22 -5.09 12.53 -2.82
N MET A 23 -4.54 12.64 -1.61
CA MET A 23 -4.87 11.73 -0.51
C MET A 23 -6.34 11.86 -0.09
N ALA A 24 -6.86 13.08 0.01
CA ALA A 24 -8.26 13.32 0.32
C ALA A 24 -9.18 12.76 -0.77
N LEU A 25 -8.84 12.96 -2.05
CA LEU A 25 -9.58 12.39 -3.17
C LEU A 25 -9.59 10.86 -3.13
N ALA A 26 -8.43 10.25 -2.86
CA ALA A 26 -8.32 8.79 -2.74
C ALA A 26 -9.19 8.25 -1.60
N LEU A 27 -9.21 8.93 -0.44
CA LEU A 27 -10.06 8.56 0.70
C LEU A 27 -11.55 8.59 0.31
N VAL A 28 -11.98 9.67 -0.35
CA VAL A 28 -13.37 9.82 -0.80
C VAL A 28 -13.75 8.74 -1.81
N LEU A 29 -12.87 8.44 -2.77
CA LEU A 29 -13.12 7.39 -3.77
C LEU A 29 -13.21 6.00 -3.11
N VAL A 30 -12.29 5.65 -2.22
CA VAL A 30 -12.35 4.38 -1.48
C VAL A 30 -13.63 4.29 -0.66
N PHE A 31 -13.97 5.35 0.08
CA PHE A 31 -15.19 5.39 0.90
C PHE A 31 -16.47 5.27 0.06
N SER A 32 -16.54 5.94 -1.08
CA SER A 32 -17.73 5.92 -1.95
C SER A 32 -18.05 4.52 -2.48
N VAL A 33 -17.02 3.70 -2.72
CA VAL A 33 -17.17 2.34 -3.24
C VAL A 33 -17.32 1.30 -2.14
N THR A 34 -16.47 1.40 -1.09
CA THR A 34 -16.35 0.34 -0.07
C THR A 34 -17.09 0.65 1.22
N ARG A 35 -17.49 1.89 1.45
CA ARG A 35 -17.99 2.43 2.73
C ARG A 35 -17.01 2.26 3.91
N VAL A 36 -15.75 2.05 3.60
CA VAL A 36 -14.66 1.96 4.58
C VAL A 36 -13.86 3.24 4.56
N ILE A 37 -13.71 3.88 5.72
CA ILE A 37 -12.80 5.02 5.89
C ILE A 37 -11.40 4.43 6.11
N LEU A 38 -10.60 4.33 5.05
CA LEU A 38 -9.28 3.70 5.09
C LEU A 38 -8.23 4.69 5.60
N ILE A 39 -8.08 4.81 6.93
CA ILE A 39 -7.09 5.70 7.56
C ILE A 39 -5.66 5.26 7.20
N ALA A 40 -5.43 3.95 7.06
CA ALA A 40 -4.14 3.38 6.71
C ALA A 40 -3.63 3.74 5.29
N GLN A 41 -4.39 4.49 4.49
CA GLN A 41 -3.94 4.90 3.14
C GLN A 41 -2.67 5.76 3.16
N GLY A 42 -2.44 6.52 4.23
CA GLY A 42 -1.22 7.30 4.41
C GLY A 42 0.02 6.42 4.42
N GLU A 43 -0.07 5.23 4.98
CA GLU A 43 1.03 4.27 5.03
C GLU A 43 1.41 3.74 3.65
N PHE A 44 0.47 3.66 2.70
CA PHE A 44 0.80 3.29 1.32
C PHE A 44 1.72 4.31 0.66
N VAL A 45 1.49 5.61 0.93
CA VAL A 45 2.35 6.70 0.42
C VAL A 45 3.72 6.62 1.08
N THR A 46 3.77 6.42 2.39
CA THR A 46 5.02 6.24 3.15
C THR A 46 5.82 5.04 2.63
N TYR A 47 5.17 3.90 2.43
CA TYR A 47 5.83 2.69 1.90
C TYR A 47 6.31 2.88 0.46
N ALA A 48 5.57 3.61 -0.38
CA ALA A 48 6.01 3.94 -1.72
C ALA A 48 7.27 4.82 -1.70
N ALA A 49 7.29 5.84 -0.84
CA ALA A 49 8.43 6.75 -0.68
C ALA A 49 9.66 6.01 -0.16
N LEU A 50 9.51 5.17 0.88
CA LEU A 50 10.61 4.36 1.45
C LEU A 50 11.12 3.33 0.44
N SER A 51 10.22 2.72 -0.35
CA SER A 51 10.62 1.80 -1.42
C SER A 51 11.41 2.50 -2.51
N MET A 52 10.98 3.70 -2.90
CA MET A 52 11.72 4.52 -3.87
C MET A 52 13.11 4.90 -3.33
N ALA A 53 13.21 5.31 -2.07
CA ALA A 53 14.48 5.63 -1.42
C ALA A 53 15.42 4.41 -1.38
N ALA A 54 14.91 3.21 -1.07
CA ALA A 54 15.69 1.98 -1.10
C ALA A 54 16.22 1.65 -2.51
N ILE A 55 15.39 1.79 -3.54
CA ILE A 55 15.79 1.58 -4.94
C ILE A 55 16.87 2.60 -5.34
N GLN A 56 16.75 3.87 -4.95
CA GLN A 56 17.75 4.91 -5.20
C GLN A 56 19.09 4.59 -4.53
N ALA A 57 19.05 3.99 -3.35
CA ALA A 57 20.25 3.52 -2.63
C ALA A 57 20.83 2.21 -3.23
N GLY A 58 20.22 1.64 -4.28
CA GLY A 58 20.65 0.38 -4.87
C GLY A 58 20.30 -0.85 -4.03
N ALA A 59 19.44 -0.70 -3.02
CA ALA A 59 18.98 -1.78 -2.16
C ALA A 59 17.64 -2.34 -2.62
N LEU A 60 17.39 -3.61 -2.32
CA LEU A 60 16.07 -4.21 -2.55
C LEU A 60 15.08 -3.64 -1.52
N PRO A 61 13.92 -3.11 -1.96
CA PRO A 61 12.92 -2.56 -1.06
C PRO A 61 12.38 -3.63 -0.10
N ALA A 62 12.39 -3.33 1.19
CA ALA A 62 11.93 -4.25 2.23
C ALA A 62 10.43 -4.57 2.12
N ILE A 63 9.65 -3.74 1.42
CA ILE A 63 8.22 -3.99 1.11
C ILE A 63 8.00 -5.33 0.39
N ILE A 64 8.98 -5.85 -0.34
CA ILE A 64 8.87 -7.15 -1.03
C ILE A 64 8.60 -8.27 0.00
N TRP A 65 9.32 -8.26 1.11
CA TRP A 65 9.13 -9.22 2.20
C TRP A 65 7.76 -9.07 2.86
N LEU A 66 7.32 -7.84 3.06
CA LEU A 66 5.99 -7.54 3.58
C LEU A 66 4.89 -8.04 2.62
N LEU A 67 5.03 -7.80 1.32
CA LEU A 67 4.10 -8.31 0.31
C LEU A 67 4.06 -9.83 0.29
N MET A 68 5.20 -10.50 0.37
CA MET A 68 5.26 -11.96 0.44
C MET A 68 4.55 -12.50 1.69
N ALA A 69 4.77 -11.87 2.84
CA ALA A 69 4.09 -12.24 4.08
C ALA A 69 2.57 -12.05 3.99
N LEU A 70 2.12 -10.89 3.47
CA LEU A 70 0.69 -10.64 3.25
C LEU A 70 0.07 -11.59 2.24
N ALA A 71 0.76 -11.87 1.14
CA ALA A 71 0.31 -12.82 0.12
C ALA A 71 0.16 -14.23 0.70
N LEU A 72 1.14 -14.68 1.49
CA LEU A 72 1.07 -15.97 2.19
C LEU A 72 -0.12 -16.02 3.14
N LEU A 73 -0.33 -14.99 3.95
CA LEU A 73 -1.47 -14.92 4.88
C LEU A 73 -2.80 -14.98 4.13
N VAL A 74 -2.95 -14.25 3.02
CA VAL A 74 -4.18 -14.30 2.21
C VAL A 74 -4.37 -15.70 1.63
N LEU A 75 -3.32 -16.35 1.11
CA LEU A 75 -3.42 -17.72 0.60
C LEU A 75 -3.84 -18.70 1.69
N LEU A 76 -3.28 -18.62 2.89
CA LEU A 76 -3.67 -19.46 4.03
C LEU A 76 -5.14 -19.26 4.41
N VAL A 77 -5.60 -18.00 4.45
CA VAL A 77 -7.00 -17.69 4.75
C VAL A 77 -7.94 -18.24 3.66
N GLU A 78 -7.59 -18.08 2.38
CA GLU A 78 -8.43 -18.58 1.27
C GLU A 78 -8.45 -20.12 1.22
N LEU A 79 -7.34 -20.80 1.51
CA LEU A 79 -7.29 -22.25 1.65
C LEU A 79 -8.17 -22.73 2.81
N TRP A 80 -8.12 -22.05 3.95
CA TRP A 80 -8.97 -22.39 5.09
C TRP A 80 -10.46 -22.16 4.79
N ARG A 81 -10.79 -21.10 4.03
CA ARG A 81 -12.15 -20.85 3.55
C ARG A 81 -12.64 -21.94 2.61
N GLN A 82 -11.77 -22.39 1.69
CA GLN A 82 -12.09 -23.50 0.79
C GLN A 82 -12.32 -24.79 1.57
N ALA A 83 -11.51 -25.08 2.58
CA ALA A 83 -11.70 -26.26 3.44
C ALA A 83 -13.03 -26.24 4.21
N ARG A 84 -13.61 -25.04 4.42
CA ARG A 84 -14.95 -24.85 4.99
C ARG A 84 -16.08 -24.83 3.95
N GLY A 85 -15.82 -25.13 2.68
CA GLY A 85 -16.82 -25.15 1.62
C GLY A 85 -17.30 -23.78 1.15
N LEU A 86 -16.59 -22.68 1.51
CA LEU A 86 -16.91 -21.33 1.06
C LEU A 86 -16.37 -21.10 -0.35
N PRO A 87 -17.10 -20.38 -1.22
CA PRO A 87 -16.64 -20.09 -2.58
C PRO A 87 -15.38 -19.21 -2.57
N VAL A 88 -14.34 -19.66 -3.28
CA VAL A 88 -13.08 -18.95 -3.45
C VAL A 88 -12.86 -18.67 -4.94
N ASP A 89 -12.65 -17.40 -5.29
CA ASP A 89 -12.27 -17.00 -6.64
C ASP A 89 -10.75 -17.11 -6.81
N TRP A 90 -10.29 -18.30 -7.24
CA TRP A 90 -8.88 -18.60 -7.42
C TRP A 90 -8.18 -17.74 -8.47
N ARG A 91 -8.89 -17.34 -9.54
CA ARG A 91 -8.30 -16.50 -10.58
C ARG A 91 -7.88 -15.14 -10.00
N SER A 92 -8.80 -14.49 -9.31
CA SER A 92 -8.53 -13.21 -8.67
C SER A 92 -7.54 -13.35 -7.51
N THR A 93 -7.60 -14.45 -6.74
CA THR A 93 -6.65 -14.70 -5.65
C THR A 93 -5.23 -14.85 -6.18
N LEU A 94 -4.98 -15.70 -7.16
CA LEU A 94 -3.65 -15.92 -7.73
C LEU A 94 -3.10 -14.66 -8.40
N LEU A 95 -3.93 -13.85 -9.04
CA LEU A 95 -3.51 -12.61 -9.67
C LEU A 95 -2.96 -11.62 -8.61
N TRP A 96 -3.67 -11.43 -7.50
CA TRP A 96 -3.29 -10.46 -6.47
C TRP A 96 -2.24 -10.98 -5.50
N THR A 97 -2.16 -12.30 -5.24
CA THR A 97 -1.22 -12.88 -4.26
C THR A 97 0.07 -13.38 -4.89
N VAL A 98 0.06 -13.77 -6.16
CA VAL A 98 1.23 -14.35 -6.82
C VAL A 98 1.70 -13.49 -7.97
N LEU A 99 0.83 -13.22 -8.95
CA LEU A 99 1.25 -12.58 -10.19
C LEU A 99 1.75 -11.14 -9.96
N LEU A 100 0.97 -10.31 -9.28
CA LEU A 100 1.35 -8.91 -9.07
C LEU A 100 2.54 -8.73 -8.12
N PRO A 101 2.63 -9.41 -6.96
CA PRO A 101 3.84 -9.33 -6.14
C PRO A 101 5.09 -9.87 -6.85
N ALA A 102 4.97 -10.95 -7.63
CA ALA A 102 6.09 -11.47 -8.42
C ALA A 102 6.53 -10.48 -9.50
N LEU A 103 5.59 -9.89 -10.23
CA LEU A 103 5.89 -8.85 -11.23
C LEU A 103 6.57 -7.64 -10.58
N ALA A 104 6.07 -7.19 -9.43
CA ALA A 104 6.64 -6.09 -8.67
C ALA A 104 8.08 -6.38 -8.22
N ALA A 105 8.34 -7.60 -7.72
CA ALA A 105 9.67 -8.03 -7.33
C ALA A 105 10.65 -8.11 -8.53
N LEU A 106 10.18 -8.63 -9.68
CA LEU A 106 10.96 -8.68 -10.90
C LEU A 106 11.31 -7.28 -11.43
N LEU A 107 10.36 -6.35 -11.40
CA LEU A 107 10.59 -4.96 -11.78
C LEU A 107 11.60 -4.28 -10.83
N ALA A 108 11.47 -4.50 -9.52
CA ALA A 108 12.40 -3.95 -8.54
C ALA A 108 13.84 -4.44 -8.75
N TRP A 109 14.02 -5.66 -9.24
CA TRP A 109 15.34 -6.22 -9.52
C TRP A 109 15.93 -5.67 -10.83
N GLY A 110 15.09 -5.40 -11.84
CA GLY A 110 15.51 -4.95 -13.17
C GLY A 110 15.73 -3.44 -13.30
N VAL A 111 15.21 -2.62 -12.38
CA VAL A 111 15.27 -1.16 -12.47
C VAL A 111 16.63 -0.64 -12.01
N LYS A 112 17.34 0.04 -12.92
CA LYS A 112 18.62 0.70 -12.58
C LYS A 112 18.36 1.96 -11.75
N PRO A 113 19.21 2.26 -10.74
CA PRO A 113 19.06 3.45 -9.88
C PRO A 113 18.99 4.80 -10.61
N GLN A 114 19.54 4.87 -11.82
CA GLN A 114 19.62 6.11 -12.62
C GLN A 114 18.30 6.47 -13.33
N ASN A 115 17.35 5.54 -13.44
CA ASN A 115 16.08 5.80 -14.13
C ASN A 115 14.98 6.17 -13.11
N VAL A 116 14.81 7.47 -12.85
CA VAL A 116 13.83 7.99 -11.87
C VAL A 116 12.39 7.55 -12.22
N TRP A 117 12.01 7.59 -13.48
CA TRP A 117 10.66 7.18 -13.91
C TRP A 117 10.41 5.69 -13.67
N GLY A 118 11.42 4.86 -13.96
CA GLY A 118 11.35 3.43 -13.66
C GLY A 118 11.23 3.17 -12.15
N GLN A 119 11.97 3.91 -11.31
CA GLN A 119 11.89 3.81 -9.85
C GLN A 119 10.51 4.18 -9.33
N MET A 120 9.93 5.29 -9.82
CA MET A 120 8.58 5.72 -9.46
C MET A 120 7.53 4.67 -9.84
N LEU A 121 7.60 4.16 -11.07
CA LEU A 121 6.68 3.12 -11.53
C LEU A 121 6.80 1.85 -10.70
N THR A 122 8.03 1.43 -10.38
CA THR A 122 8.28 0.26 -9.54
C THR A 122 7.74 0.44 -8.12
N ALA A 123 7.92 1.62 -7.51
CA ALA A 123 7.38 1.92 -6.19
C ALA A 123 5.83 1.84 -6.19
N ILE A 124 5.17 2.37 -7.23
CA ILE A 124 3.72 2.30 -7.37
C ILE A 124 3.26 0.84 -7.54
N VAL A 125 3.93 0.07 -8.40
CA VAL A 125 3.59 -1.35 -8.63
C VAL A 125 3.81 -2.20 -7.38
N LEU A 126 4.83 -1.89 -6.56
CA LEU A 126 5.09 -2.57 -5.28
C LEU A 126 3.98 -2.32 -4.25
N VAL A 127 3.45 -1.10 -4.18
CA VAL A 127 2.42 -0.77 -3.17
C VAL A 127 1.01 -1.17 -3.63
N THR A 128 0.74 -1.18 -4.93
CA THR A 128 -0.60 -1.48 -5.49
C THR A 128 -1.22 -2.79 -4.97
N PRO A 129 -0.50 -3.93 -4.88
CA PRO A 129 -1.09 -5.18 -4.39
C PRO A 129 -1.49 -5.14 -2.91
N MET A 130 -0.91 -4.23 -2.10
CA MET A 130 -1.21 -4.16 -0.67
C MET A 130 -2.68 -3.84 -0.39
N GLY A 131 -3.30 -2.95 -1.17
CA GLY A 131 -4.71 -2.58 -1.01
C GLY A 131 -5.64 -3.80 -1.08
N PRO A 132 -5.68 -4.53 -2.20
CA PRO A 132 -6.49 -5.73 -2.35
C PRO A 132 -6.14 -6.85 -1.35
N LEU A 133 -4.87 -7.03 -0.99
CA LEU A 133 -4.46 -8.03 0.02
C LEU A 133 -5.01 -7.68 1.39
N LEU A 134 -4.87 -6.44 1.84
CA LEU A 134 -5.41 -5.97 3.11
C LEU A 134 -6.94 -5.98 3.12
N TYR A 135 -7.58 -5.60 2.01
CA TYR A 135 -9.03 -5.71 1.90
C TYR A 135 -9.51 -7.15 2.12
N ARG A 136 -8.89 -8.13 1.47
CA ARG A 136 -9.25 -9.55 1.60
C ARG A 136 -9.02 -10.09 2.99
N LEU A 137 -7.91 -9.68 3.62
CA LEU A 137 -7.50 -10.16 4.94
C LEU A 137 -8.36 -9.56 6.05
N VAL A 138 -8.59 -8.23 6.00
CA VAL A 138 -9.17 -7.46 7.11
C VAL A 138 -10.63 -7.10 6.86
N PHE A 139 -10.95 -6.49 5.72
CA PHE A 139 -12.28 -5.88 5.50
C PHE A 139 -13.31 -6.85 4.94
N ARG A 140 -12.90 -7.79 4.08
CA ARG A 140 -13.83 -8.76 3.49
C ARG A 140 -14.60 -9.60 4.52
N PRO A 141 -13.98 -10.15 5.57
CA PRO A 141 -14.73 -10.87 6.61
C PRO A 141 -15.68 -9.97 7.42
N LEU A 142 -15.44 -8.65 7.40
CA LEU A 142 -16.21 -7.64 8.12
C LEU A 142 -17.17 -6.85 7.21
N ALA A 143 -17.45 -7.31 5.99
CA ALA A 143 -18.23 -6.57 5.00
C ALA A 143 -19.67 -6.24 5.47
N HIS A 144 -20.21 -6.97 6.43
CA HIS A 144 -21.55 -6.74 7.01
C HIS A 144 -21.51 -5.93 8.33
N ALA A 145 -20.33 -5.51 8.77
CA ALA A 145 -20.19 -4.73 10.00
C ALA A 145 -20.65 -3.27 9.79
N SER A 146 -20.95 -2.58 10.89
CA SER A 146 -21.30 -1.16 10.84
C SER A 146 -20.11 -0.30 10.41
N VAL A 147 -20.38 0.85 9.80
CA VAL A 147 -19.33 1.80 9.36
C VAL A 147 -18.45 2.24 10.53
N LEU A 148 -19.05 2.41 11.73
CA LEU A 148 -18.29 2.74 12.93
C LEU A 148 -17.30 1.65 13.32
N PHE A 149 -17.71 0.38 13.25
CA PHE A 149 -16.83 -0.75 13.53
C PHE A 149 -15.69 -0.83 12.50
N LEU A 150 -15.98 -0.65 11.22
CA LEU A 150 -14.98 -0.60 10.16
C LEU A 150 -13.98 0.55 10.35
N LEU A 151 -14.42 1.68 10.87
CA LEU A 151 -13.55 2.80 11.24
C LEU A 151 -12.56 2.40 12.33
N ILE A 152 -13.02 1.76 13.41
CA ILE A 152 -12.16 1.28 14.51
C ILE A 152 -11.12 0.29 13.98
N VAL A 153 -11.55 -0.65 13.15
CA VAL A 153 -10.65 -1.62 12.50
C VAL A 153 -9.62 -0.93 11.61
N SER A 154 -10.01 0.13 10.89
CA SER A 154 -9.10 0.92 10.05
C SER A 154 -8.05 1.66 10.86
N VAL A 155 -8.41 2.20 12.03
CA VAL A 155 -7.44 2.82 12.98
C VAL A 155 -6.48 1.76 13.51
N ALA A 156 -6.99 0.60 13.92
CA ALA A 156 -6.14 -0.51 14.37
C ALA A 156 -5.17 -0.98 13.26
N LEU A 157 -5.66 -1.08 12.02
CA LEU A 157 -4.84 -1.43 10.86
C LEU A 157 -3.73 -0.40 10.62
N HIS A 158 -4.04 0.90 10.77
CA HIS A 158 -3.04 1.97 10.67
C HIS A 158 -1.87 1.73 11.64
N TRP A 159 -2.14 1.47 12.92
CA TRP A 159 -1.10 1.20 13.92
C TRP A 159 -0.30 -0.07 13.61
N VAL A 160 -0.97 -1.12 13.11
CA VAL A 160 -0.29 -2.34 12.67
C VAL A 160 0.66 -2.02 11.51
N MET A 161 0.22 -1.23 10.53
CA MET A 161 1.06 -0.86 9.39
C MET A 161 2.22 0.02 9.81
N VAL A 162 2.03 1.00 10.70
CA VAL A 162 3.13 1.78 11.29
C VAL A 162 4.17 0.86 11.92
N GLY A 163 3.74 -0.10 12.74
CA GLY A 163 4.63 -1.07 13.37
C GLY A 163 5.37 -1.97 12.35
N LEU A 164 4.68 -2.44 11.32
CA LEU A 164 5.29 -3.20 10.24
C LEU A 164 6.28 -2.35 9.43
N GLY A 165 5.96 -1.08 9.20
CA GLY A 165 6.87 -0.13 8.56
C GLY A 165 8.16 0.01 9.32
N LEU A 166 8.10 0.23 10.63
CA LEU A 166 9.28 0.32 11.49
C LEU A 166 10.09 -0.99 11.47
N TYR A 167 9.42 -2.14 11.50
CA TYR A 167 10.09 -3.44 11.49
C TYR A 167 10.83 -3.74 10.17
N PHE A 168 10.19 -3.47 9.03
CA PHE A 168 10.74 -3.83 7.72
C PHE A 168 11.70 -2.79 7.14
N PHE A 169 11.47 -1.51 7.41
CA PHE A 169 12.31 -0.43 6.85
C PHE A 169 13.34 0.11 7.84
N GLY A 170 13.25 -0.28 9.11
CA GLY A 170 14.11 0.23 10.19
C GLY A 170 13.60 1.57 10.73
N ALA A 171 14.04 1.91 11.93
CA ALA A 171 13.80 3.21 12.53
C ALA A 171 14.93 4.18 12.18
#